data_01914a4ea87fa31a4c7da6c1f95da122
#
_entry.id   01914a4ea87fa31a4c7da6c1f95da122
#
_cell.length_a   1.000
_cell.length_b   1.000
_cell.length_c   1.000
_cell.angle_alpha   90.00
_cell.angle_beta   90.00
_cell.angle_gamma   90.00
#
_symmetry.space_group_name_H-M   'P 1'
#
loop_
_entity.id
_entity.type
_entity.pdbx_description
1 polymer ?
#
loop_
_entity_poly.entity_id
_entity_poly.type
_entity_poly.pdbx_seq_one_letter_code
_entity_poly.pdbx_strand_id
1 'polypeptide(L)'
;KGRHLLSVRDLNLSDRIGELIDAGITSFKIEGRLKDVGYIKNVVSHYRQRIDRELASRPGFCRSSVGESRPDFQPDPSKSFTRGESEYFFDGRRAGVASFDTPKAVGEFVGRVARVDGRSFTLAEPHDLAPGDGICFRTRNGLAGTNVNEVAGNRIVPNRMEGVVPGAEVFRNFDRRL
;
A
#
# COMPACT_ATOMS: atom_id res chain seq x y z
N LYS A 1 7.07 24.85 9.04
CA LYS A 1 7.54 23.94 10.11
C LYS A 1 6.63 22.71 10.12
N GLY A 2 7.21 21.49 10.35
CA GLY A 2 6.43 20.25 10.42
C GLY A 2 6.28 19.48 9.11
N ARG A 3 7.03 19.78 8.06
CA ARG A 3 7.06 18.98 6.82
C ARG A 3 8.28 18.07 6.77
N HIS A 4 8.09 16.85 6.26
CA HIS A 4 9.12 15.83 6.12
C HIS A 4 9.78 15.93 4.74
N LEU A 5 10.64 16.92 4.53
CA LEU A 5 11.23 17.24 3.23
C LEU A 5 12.06 16.11 2.62
N LEU A 6 12.63 15.24 3.44
CA LEU A 6 13.43 14.08 3.02
C LEU A 6 12.63 12.77 2.94
N SER A 7 11.33 12.79 3.23
CA SER A 7 10.47 11.62 3.06
C SER A 7 10.05 11.52 1.60
N VAL A 8 10.57 10.52 0.89
CA VAL A 8 10.25 10.27 -0.52
C VAL A 8 9.16 9.22 -0.59
N ARG A 9 8.26 9.34 -1.55
CA ARG A 9 7.29 8.29 -1.88
C ARG A 9 8.03 7.04 -2.35
N ASP A 10 7.39 5.89 -2.23
CA ASP A 10 8.00 4.65 -2.67
C ASP A 10 7.92 4.54 -4.20
N LEU A 11 9.03 4.11 -4.83
CA LEU A 11 9.10 3.91 -6.28
C LEU A 11 8.33 2.64 -6.64
N ASN A 12 7.30 2.77 -7.47
CA ASN A 12 6.61 1.64 -8.06
C ASN A 12 6.59 1.78 -9.60
N LEU A 13 7.29 0.86 -10.28
CA LEU A 13 7.35 0.76 -11.74
C LEU A 13 6.71 -0.54 -12.23
N SER A 14 5.85 -1.18 -11.46
CA SER A 14 5.23 -2.45 -11.82
C SER A 14 4.38 -2.37 -13.09
N ASP A 15 3.78 -1.22 -13.37
CA ASP A 15 3.01 -0.98 -14.59
C ASP A 15 3.90 -0.62 -15.81
N ARG A 16 5.19 -0.37 -15.58
CA ARG A 16 6.19 -0.03 -16.59
C ARG A 16 7.15 -1.18 -16.95
N ILE A 17 6.85 -2.41 -16.49
CA ILE A 17 7.72 -3.58 -16.71
C ILE A 17 7.97 -3.81 -18.19
N GLY A 18 6.94 -3.68 -19.03
CA GLY A 18 7.08 -3.83 -20.48
C GLY A 18 8.11 -2.85 -21.07
N GLU A 19 8.00 -1.58 -20.72
CA GLU A 19 8.93 -0.53 -21.19
C GLU A 19 10.35 -0.74 -20.68
N LEU A 20 10.49 -1.22 -19.44
CA LEU A 20 11.81 -1.55 -18.87
C LEU A 20 12.47 -2.73 -19.59
N ILE A 21 11.71 -3.77 -19.94
CA ILE A 21 12.20 -4.90 -20.76
C ILE A 21 12.63 -4.41 -22.14
N ASP A 22 11.82 -3.57 -22.79
CA ASP A 22 12.13 -2.99 -24.11
C ASP A 22 13.40 -2.11 -24.07
N ALA A 23 13.67 -1.46 -22.96
CA ALA A 23 14.90 -0.72 -22.71
C ALA A 23 16.12 -1.63 -22.39
N GLY A 24 15.95 -2.96 -22.37
CA GLY A 24 17.03 -3.92 -22.15
C GLY A 24 17.26 -4.28 -20.67
N ILE A 25 16.37 -3.91 -19.78
CA ILE A 25 16.48 -4.30 -18.37
C ILE A 25 16.11 -5.79 -18.19
N THR A 26 17.05 -6.57 -17.65
CA THR A 26 16.93 -8.02 -17.49
C THR A 26 16.81 -8.48 -16.04
N SER A 27 17.00 -7.55 -15.09
CA SER A 27 16.95 -7.87 -13.65
C SER A 27 16.39 -6.70 -12.86
N PHE A 28 15.56 -7.01 -11.87
CA PHE A 28 14.91 -6.02 -11.00
C PHE A 28 15.32 -6.26 -9.55
N LYS A 29 15.82 -5.24 -8.89
CA LYS A 29 16.13 -5.27 -7.46
C LYS A 29 15.00 -4.61 -6.68
N ILE A 30 14.41 -5.36 -5.76
CA ILE A 30 13.40 -4.84 -4.82
C ILE A 30 14.09 -4.60 -3.48
N GLU A 31 13.95 -3.37 -2.95
CA GLU A 31 14.52 -3.02 -1.65
C GLU A 31 13.52 -3.30 -0.55
N GLY A 32 13.86 -4.23 0.33
CA GLY A 32 13.01 -4.67 1.44
C GLY A 32 13.66 -4.53 2.82
N ARG A 33 14.77 -3.77 2.94
CA ARG A 33 15.45 -3.58 4.21
C ARG A 33 14.52 -2.94 5.25
N LEU A 34 14.51 -3.50 6.46
CA LEU A 34 13.63 -3.10 7.56
C LEU A 34 12.13 -3.27 7.28
N LYS A 35 11.78 -4.14 6.33
CA LYS A 35 10.40 -4.54 6.05
C LYS A 35 10.13 -5.93 6.63
N ASP A 36 8.87 -6.19 6.94
CA ASP A 36 8.43 -7.52 7.39
C ASP A 36 8.30 -8.52 6.24
N VAL A 37 8.08 -9.78 6.59
CA VAL A 37 7.94 -10.88 5.62
C VAL A 37 6.71 -10.69 4.74
N GLY A 38 5.60 -10.15 5.29
CA GLY A 38 4.38 -9.87 4.55
C GLY A 38 4.62 -8.88 3.42
N TYR A 39 5.32 -7.78 3.71
CA TYR A 39 5.74 -6.82 2.69
C TYR A 39 6.54 -7.48 1.57
N ILE A 40 7.55 -8.28 1.93
CA ILE A 40 8.42 -8.92 0.93
C ILE A 40 7.62 -9.88 0.06
N LYS A 41 6.81 -10.75 0.66
CA LYS A 41 5.95 -11.69 -0.08
C LYS A 41 5.02 -10.95 -1.03
N ASN A 42 4.34 -9.91 -0.55
CA ASN A 42 3.38 -9.14 -1.32
C ASN A 42 4.02 -8.43 -2.52
N VAL A 43 5.06 -7.64 -2.29
CA VAL A 43 5.72 -6.86 -3.34
C VAL A 43 6.41 -7.76 -4.36
N VAL A 44 7.15 -8.78 -3.91
CA VAL A 44 7.85 -9.72 -4.82
C VAL A 44 6.85 -10.51 -5.67
N SER A 45 5.74 -10.98 -5.07
CA SER A 45 4.69 -11.69 -5.81
C SER A 45 4.00 -10.79 -6.82
N HIS A 46 3.75 -9.52 -6.47
CA HIS A 46 3.18 -8.54 -7.41
C HIS A 46 4.07 -8.34 -8.64
N TYR A 47 5.35 -8.03 -8.43
CA TYR A 47 6.30 -7.86 -9.53
C TYR A 47 6.47 -9.14 -10.33
N ARG A 48 6.49 -10.31 -9.67
CA ARG A 48 6.57 -11.59 -10.38
C ARG A 48 5.38 -11.80 -11.31
N GLN A 49 4.17 -11.55 -10.87
CA GLN A 49 2.97 -11.65 -11.70
C GLN A 49 2.99 -10.67 -12.87
N ARG A 50 3.47 -9.42 -12.65
CA ARG A 50 3.60 -8.43 -13.73
C ARG A 50 4.62 -8.88 -14.79
N ILE A 51 5.80 -9.35 -14.35
CA ILE A 51 6.83 -9.86 -15.27
C ILE A 51 6.31 -11.08 -16.04
N ASP A 52 5.67 -12.04 -15.38
CA ASP A 52 5.14 -13.24 -16.05
C ASP A 52 4.09 -12.89 -17.11
N ARG A 53 3.23 -11.90 -16.84
CA ARG A 53 2.26 -11.40 -17.81
C ARG A 53 2.93 -10.77 -19.03
N GLU A 54 3.95 -9.95 -18.82
CA GLU A 54 4.73 -9.35 -19.92
C GLU A 54 5.44 -10.42 -20.76
N LEU A 55 6.08 -11.40 -20.12
CA LEU A 55 6.79 -12.48 -20.82
C LEU A 55 5.83 -13.36 -21.63
N ALA A 56 4.61 -13.59 -21.16
CA ALA A 56 3.61 -14.38 -21.89
C ALA A 56 3.24 -13.79 -23.25
N SER A 57 3.36 -12.47 -23.41
CA SER A 57 3.10 -11.76 -24.67
C SER A 57 4.34 -11.52 -25.55
N ARG A 58 5.53 -12.00 -25.11
CA ARG A 58 6.84 -11.70 -25.76
C ARG A 58 7.60 -12.96 -26.13
N PRO A 59 7.39 -13.54 -27.34
CA PRO A 59 7.99 -14.85 -27.73
C PRO A 59 9.51 -14.92 -27.67
N GLY A 60 10.21 -13.77 -27.75
CA GLY A 60 11.68 -13.69 -27.69
C GLY A 60 12.26 -13.65 -26.28
N PHE A 61 11.43 -13.69 -25.24
CA PHE A 61 11.84 -13.56 -23.85
C PHE A 61 11.41 -14.77 -23.04
N CYS A 62 12.22 -15.15 -22.06
CA CYS A 62 11.91 -16.21 -21.14
C CYS A 62 12.42 -15.88 -19.73
N ARG A 63 11.92 -16.62 -18.75
CA ARG A 63 12.44 -16.54 -17.37
C ARG A 63 13.85 -17.10 -17.30
N SER A 64 14.73 -16.41 -16.57
CA SER A 64 16.06 -16.95 -16.23
C SER A 64 16.02 -17.95 -15.08
N SER A 65 14.96 -17.92 -14.26
CA SER A 65 14.79 -18.83 -13.11
C SER A 65 13.94 -20.04 -13.47
N VAL A 66 14.25 -21.17 -12.84
CA VAL A 66 13.46 -22.40 -12.90
C VAL A 66 12.40 -22.40 -11.79
N GLY A 67 11.29 -23.06 -12.03
CA GLY A 67 10.19 -23.16 -11.09
C GLY A 67 9.13 -22.09 -11.24
N GLU A 68 8.05 -22.23 -10.50
CA GLU A 68 6.88 -21.36 -10.52
C GLU A 68 6.51 -20.94 -9.10
N SER A 69 6.24 -19.65 -8.93
CA SER A 69 5.72 -19.12 -7.66
C SER A 69 4.23 -18.91 -7.79
N ARG A 70 3.46 -19.56 -6.92
CA ARG A 70 1.99 -19.44 -6.86
C ARG A 70 1.61 -18.90 -5.47
N PRO A 71 1.39 -17.57 -5.33
CA PRO A 71 0.87 -17.03 -4.09
C PRO A 71 -0.58 -17.50 -3.89
N ASP A 72 -0.93 -17.78 -2.64
CA ASP A 72 -2.28 -18.14 -2.20
C ASP A 72 -3.13 -16.91 -1.83
N PHE A 73 -2.63 -15.71 -2.16
CA PHE A 73 -3.27 -14.42 -1.96
C PHE A 73 -3.17 -13.56 -3.22
N GLN A 74 -3.97 -12.49 -3.29
CA GLN A 74 -3.87 -11.50 -4.35
C GLN A 74 -2.85 -10.42 -3.96
N PRO A 75 -1.68 -10.35 -4.62
CA PRO A 75 -0.67 -9.34 -4.29
C PRO A 75 -1.12 -7.93 -4.64
N ASP A 76 -0.96 -7.02 -3.68
CA ASP A 76 -1.26 -5.60 -3.83
C ASP A 76 -0.28 -4.77 -2.97
N PRO A 77 0.72 -4.09 -3.57
CA PRO A 77 1.70 -3.31 -2.82
C PRO A 77 1.08 -2.20 -1.97
N SER A 78 -0.07 -1.66 -2.36
CA SER A 78 -0.75 -0.59 -1.61
C SER A 78 -1.20 -1.03 -0.21
N LYS A 79 -1.43 -2.33 -0.01
CA LYS A 79 -1.83 -2.94 1.26
C LYS A 79 -0.68 -3.21 2.23
N SER A 80 0.54 -2.97 1.80
CA SER A 80 1.76 -3.11 2.60
C SER A 80 2.28 -1.74 3.03
N PHE A 81 3.51 -1.70 3.57
CA PHE A 81 4.14 -0.42 3.91
C PHE A 81 4.32 0.44 2.65
N THR A 82 3.63 1.57 2.60
CA THR A 82 3.84 2.60 1.57
C THR A 82 3.66 4.01 2.15
N ARG A 83 4.49 4.95 1.69
CA ARG A 83 4.38 6.39 1.94
C ARG A 83 3.65 7.11 0.81
N GLY A 84 2.91 6.35 0.01
CA GLY A 84 2.38 6.70 -1.27
C GLY A 84 3.36 6.31 -2.38
N GLU A 85 2.83 5.96 -3.54
CA GLU A 85 3.61 5.49 -4.68
C GLU A 85 3.91 6.60 -5.67
N SER A 86 4.96 6.43 -6.43
CA SER A 86 5.40 7.35 -7.47
C SER A 86 6.27 6.60 -8.48
N GLU A 87 6.20 6.98 -9.74
CA GLU A 87 7.14 6.54 -10.79
C GLU A 87 8.40 7.42 -10.84
N TYR A 88 8.60 8.32 -9.87
CA TYR A 88 9.66 9.33 -9.83
C TYR A 88 9.73 10.13 -11.14
N PHE A 89 10.83 10.02 -11.84
CA PHE A 89 11.13 10.77 -13.07
C PHE A 89 11.11 9.88 -14.32
N PHE A 90 10.36 8.77 -14.29
CA PHE A 90 10.33 7.81 -15.40
C PHE A 90 9.95 8.48 -16.73
N ASP A 91 8.91 9.29 -16.76
CA ASP A 91 8.49 10.09 -17.94
C ASP A 91 9.03 11.52 -17.91
N GLY A 92 10.14 11.77 -17.22
CA GLY A 92 10.72 13.08 -17.07
C GLY A 92 10.45 13.72 -15.70
N ARG A 93 10.91 14.95 -15.53
CA ARG A 93 10.88 15.62 -14.22
C ARG A 93 9.46 16.03 -13.83
N ARG A 94 8.96 15.46 -12.73
CA ARG A 94 7.63 15.73 -12.17
C ARG A 94 7.72 16.24 -10.73
N ALA A 95 6.76 17.06 -10.32
CA ALA A 95 6.52 17.38 -8.92
C ALA A 95 5.82 16.20 -8.22
N GLY A 96 5.85 16.19 -6.88
CA GLY A 96 5.07 15.23 -6.09
C GLY A 96 5.76 13.92 -5.73
N VAL A 97 7.08 13.82 -5.90
CA VAL A 97 7.86 12.64 -5.47
C VAL A 97 8.09 12.56 -3.96
N ALA A 98 7.74 13.61 -3.22
CA ALA A 98 7.91 13.66 -1.77
C ALA A 98 6.60 13.41 -1.03
N SER A 99 6.70 12.76 0.14
CA SER A 99 5.63 12.56 1.11
C SER A 99 5.85 13.54 2.26
N PHE A 100 5.37 14.77 2.11
CA PHE A 100 5.65 15.85 3.07
C PHE A 100 4.92 15.70 4.42
N ASP A 101 3.81 14.97 4.43
CA ASP A 101 2.89 14.93 5.58
C ASP A 101 3.32 13.92 6.63
N THR A 102 3.99 12.84 6.23
CA THR A 102 4.42 11.78 7.14
C THR A 102 5.61 10.99 6.60
N PRO A 103 6.54 10.55 7.47
CA PRO A 103 7.55 9.56 7.14
C PRO A 103 7.06 8.12 7.37
N LYS A 104 5.84 7.95 7.91
CA LYS A 104 5.24 6.66 8.25
C LYS A 104 4.44 6.12 7.08
N ALA A 105 4.21 4.80 7.08
CA ALA A 105 3.25 4.19 6.18
C ALA A 105 1.85 4.75 6.43
N VAL A 106 1.20 5.18 5.37
CA VAL A 106 -0.21 5.57 5.38
C VAL A 106 -1.08 4.36 5.04
N GLY A 107 -0.67 3.57 4.05
CA GLY A 107 -1.39 2.40 3.58
C GLY A 107 -2.49 2.73 2.58
N GLU A 108 -3.38 1.77 2.38
CA GLU A 108 -4.51 1.83 1.47
C GLU A 108 -5.61 2.75 2.01
N PHE A 109 -6.14 3.64 1.18
CA PHE A 109 -7.33 4.42 1.54
C PHE A 109 -8.56 3.50 1.59
N VAL A 110 -9.26 3.50 2.72
CA VAL A 110 -10.44 2.63 2.94
C VAL A 110 -11.74 3.41 2.85
N GLY A 111 -11.72 4.70 3.18
CA GLY A 111 -12.91 5.54 3.15
C GLY A 111 -12.84 6.69 4.14
N ARG A 112 -13.98 7.36 4.32
CA ARG A 112 -14.15 8.46 5.29
C ARG A 112 -15.12 8.07 6.38
N VAL A 113 -14.83 8.50 7.61
CA VAL A 113 -15.75 8.33 8.74
C VAL A 113 -17.05 9.07 8.44
N ALA A 114 -18.15 8.34 8.31
CA ALA A 114 -19.48 8.90 8.12
C ALA A 114 -20.09 9.34 9.46
N ARG A 115 -20.05 8.46 10.45
CA ARG A 115 -20.66 8.69 11.76
C ARG A 115 -19.80 8.07 12.86
N VAL A 116 -19.78 8.74 14.00
CA VAL A 116 -19.16 8.24 15.23
C VAL A 116 -20.27 7.98 16.26
N ASP A 117 -20.25 6.81 16.89
CA ASP A 117 -21.22 6.40 17.89
C ASP A 117 -20.52 5.70 19.06
N GLY A 118 -20.33 6.44 20.16
CA GLY A 118 -19.61 5.97 21.33
C GLY A 118 -18.18 5.52 21.00
N ARG A 119 -17.91 4.22 21.08
CA ARG A 119 -16.61 3.60 20.80
C ARG A 119 -16.54 2.94 19.42
N SER A 120 -17.45 3.31 18.51
CA SER A 120 -17.50 2.78 17.16
C SER A 120 -17.68 3.89 16.13
N PHE A 121 -17.40 3.56 14.87
CA PHE A 121 -17.67 4.44 13.74
C PHE A 121 -18.17 3.65 12.54
N THR A 122 -18.72 4.35 11.55
CA THR A 122 -19.07 3.80 10.24
C THR A 122 -18.32 4.57 9.15
N LEU A 123 -18.07 3.92 8.02
CA LEU A 123 -17.52 4.56 6.82
C LEU A 123 -18.63 4.99 5.86
N ALA A 124 -18.37 6.01 5.06
CA ALA A 124 -19.24 6.45 4.00
C ALA A 124 -19.22 5.48 2.82
N GLU A 125 -18.06 4.88 2.55
CA GLU A 125 -17.82 3.95 1.47
C GLU A 125 -17.93 2.49 1.95
N PRO A 126 -18.27 1.54 1.06
CA PRO A 126 -18.14 0.11 1.33
C PRO A 126 -16.69 -0.25 1.65
N HIS A 127 -16.47 -1.15 2.59
CA HIS A 127 -15.14 -1.57 2.99
C HIS A 127 -15.07 -3.08 3.27
N ASP A 128 -13.85 -3.60 3.31
CA ASP A 128 -13.53 -4.99 3.62
C ASP A 128 -12.66 -5.15 4.87
N LEU A 129 -12.67 -4.15 5.76
CA LEU A 129 -11.94 -4.21 7.03
C LEU A 129 -12.35 -5.42 7.85
N ALA A 130 -11.37 -6.01 8.52
CA ALA A 130 -11.54 -7.18 9.38
C ALA A 130 -10.93 -6.95 10.77
N PRO A 131 -11.38 -7.69 11.79
CA PRO A 131 -10.74 -7.67 13.09
C PRO A 131 -9.26 -8.05 13.01
N GLY A 132 -8.41 -7.22 13.61
CA GLY A 132 -6.96 -7.35 13.57
C GLY A 132 -6.28 -6.48 12.53
N ASP A 133 -7.00 -5.87 11.59
CA ASP A 133 -6.42 -4.90 10.67
C ASP A 133 -5.87 -3.69 11.44
N GLY A 134 -4.72 -3.18 10.97
CA GLY A 134 -4.18 -1.90 11.42
C GLY A 134 -4.76 -0.77 10.57
N ILE A 135 -5.32 0.24 11.23
CA ILE A 135 -5.85 1.42 10.55
C ILE A 135 -5.24 2.70 11.11
N CYS A 136 -5.23 3.73 10.32
CA CYS A 136 -4.84 5.06 10.80
C CYS A 136 -5.73 6.15 10.23
N PHE A 137 -5.78 7.25 10.97
CA PHE A 137 -6.55 8.45 10.65
C PHE A 137 -5.59 9.61 10.43
N ARG A 138 -5.86 10.43 9.43
CA ARG A 138 -5.13 11.67 9.22
C ARG A 138 -5.64 12.72 10.19
N THR A 139 -4.77 13.26 11.01
CA THR A 139 -5.08 14.30 12.01
C THR A 139 -4.25 15.55 11.76
N ARG A 140 -4.57 16.66 12.44
CA ARG A 140 -3.76 17.90 12.37
C ARG A 140 -2.33 17.70 12.86
N ASN A 141 -2.10 16.71 13.74
CA ASN A 141 -0.80 16.43 14.37
C ASN A 141 -0.06 15.24 13.71
N GLY A 142 -0.54 14.74 12.56
CA GLY A 142 0.02 13.59 11.87
C GLY A 142 -0.96 12.42 11.79
N LEU A 143 -0.46 11.19 11.89
CA LEU A 143 -1.28 9.98 11.84
C LEU A 143 -1.56 9.44 13.23
N ALA A 144 -2.85 9.22 13.53
CA ALA A 144 -3.31 8.45 14.69
C ALA A 144 -3.59 7.00 14.26
N GLY A 145 -2.87 6.03 14.82
CA GLY A 145 -2.98 4.62 14.48
C GLY A 145 -3.70 3.80 15.54
N THR A 146 -4.48 2.82 15.10
CA THR A 146 -5.16 1.86 15.98
C THR A 146 -5.40 0.55 15.23
N ASN A 147 -5.78 -0.50 15.96
CA ASN A 147 -6.22 -1.75 15.34
C ASN A 147 -7.74 -1.84 15.38
N VAL A 148 -8.31 -2.51 14.41
CA VAL A 148 -9.73 -2.89 14.38
C VAL A 148 -9.92 -4.03 15.36
N ASN A 149 -10.84 -3.86 16.30
CA ASN A 149 -11.20 -4.88 17.29
C ASN A 149 -12.39 -5.73 16.81
N GLU A 150 -13.43 -5.07 16.28
CA GLU A 150 -14.64 -5.72 15.82
C GLU A 150 -15.20 -5.03 14.57
N VAL A 151 -15.79 -5.82 13.68
CA VAL A 151 -16.54 -5.33 12.52
C VAL A 151 -17.89 -6.04 12.49
N ALA A 152 -18.98 -5.28 12.45
CA ALA A 152 -20.34 -5.77 12.31
C ALA A 152 -21.05 -4.99 11.19
N GLY A 153 -21.08 -5.55 10.00
CA GLY A 153 -21.52 -4.84 8.79
C GLY A 153 -20.66 -3.60 8.56
N ASN A 154 -21.27 -2.41 8.52
CA ASN A 154 -20.54 -1.14 8.38
C ASN A 154 -20.08 -0.51 9.70
N ARG A 155 -20.36 -1.15 10.84
CA ARG A 155 -19.94 -0.69 12.16
C ARG A 155 -18.57 -1.23 12.50
N ILE A 156 -17.63 -0.34 12.82
CA ILE A 156 -16.23 -0.65 13.12
C ILE A 156 -15.95 -0.20 14.56
N VAL A 157 -15.38 -1.10 15.36
CA VAL A 157 -14.94 -0.84 16.74
C VAL A 157 -13.42 -0.88 16.76
N PRO A 158 -12.72 0.26 16.86
CA PRO A 158 -11.27 0.28 16.99
C PRO A 158 -10.84 0.10 18.45
N ASN A 159 -9.60 -0.27 18.70
CA ASN A 159 -9.04 -0.32 20.05
C ASN A 159 -8.93 1.08 20.69
N ARG A 160 -8.70 2.11 19.87
CA ARG A 160 -8.58 3.51 20.31
C ARG A 160 -9.37 4.40 19.38
N MET A 161 -9.99 5.44 19.94
CA MET A 161 -10.80 6.42 19.19
C MET A 161 -10.04 7.70 18.82
N GLU A 162 -8.72 7.75 19.04
CA GLU A 162 -7.92 8.91 18.67
C GLU A 162 -7.96 9.14 17.15
N GLY A 163 -8.29 10.35 16.74
CA GLY A 163 -8.41 10.74 15.32
C GLY A 163 -9.72 10.32 14.67
N VAL A 164 -10.60 9.59 15.36
CA VAL A 164 -11.91 9.19 14.82
C VAL A 164 -12.89 10.34 14.98
N VAL A 165 -13.05 11.11 13.92
CA VAL A 165 -14.03 12.20 13.82
C VAL A 165 -14.78 12.11 12.50
N PRO A 166 -16.03 12.57 12.40
CA PRO A 166 -16.75 12.59 11.12
C PRO A 166 -15.96 13.32 10.03
N GLY A 167 -15.89 12.72 8.84
CA GLY A 167 -15.11 13.21 7.70
C GLY A 167 -13.63 12.86 7.72
N ALA A 168 -13.09 12.25 8.79
CA ALA A 168 -11.69 11.80 8.82
C ALA A 168 -11.43 10.73 7.77
N GLU A 169 -10.31 10.84 7.06
CA GLU A 169 -9.83 9.82 6.14
C GLU A 169 -9.26 8.64 6.92
N VAL A 170 -9.67 7.43 6.53
CA VAL A 170 -9.24 6.18 7.12
C VAL A 170 -8.39 5.43 6.13
N PHE A 171 -7.22 4.99 6.58
CA PHE A 171 -6.29 4.19 5.80
C PHE A 171 -6.01 2.88 6.52
N ARG A 172 -5.86 1.77 5.76
CA ARG A 172 -5.41 0.49 6.27
C ARG A 172 -3.91 0.34 6.01
N ASN A 173 -3.12 0.32 7.07
CA ASN A 173 -1.67 0.19 7.01
C ASN A 173 -1.16 -1.21 7.39
N PHE A 174 -2.06 -2.11 7.76
CA PHE A 174 -1.81 -3.53 7.97
C PHE A 174 -3.09 -4.32 7.65
N ASP A 175 -3.03 -5.16 6.63
CA ASP A 175 -4.11 -6.11 6.28
C ASP A 175 -3.75 -7.47 6.90
N ARG A 176 -4.57 -7.94 7.85
CA ARG A 176 -4.34 -9.22 8.53
C ARG A 176 -4.46 -10.43 7.58
N ARG A 177 -5.17 -10.28 6.48
CA ARG A 177 -5.44 -11.37 5.52
C ARG A 177 -4.36 -11.48 4.43
N LEU A 178 -3.44 -10.53 4.36
CA LEU A 178 -2.29 -10.51 3.48
C LEU A 178 -1.08 -11.18 4.16
#